data_6880abf0aa7d84a86bcabcd21df9f39d
#
_entry.id   6880abf0aa7d84a86bcabcd21df9f39d
#
_cell.length_a   1.000
_cell.length_b   1.000
_cell.length_c   1.000
_cell.angle_alpha   90.00
_cell.angle_beta   90.00
_cell.angle_gamma   90.00
#
_symmetry.space_group_name_H-M   'P 1'
#
loop_
_entity.id
_entity.type
_entity.pdbx_description
1 polymer ?
#
loop_
_entity_poly.entity_id
_entity_poly.type
_entity_poly.pdbx_seq_one_letter_code
_entity_poly.pdbx_strand_id
1 'polypeptide(L)'
;MSAAATPAPVTAVVNIGTLLTGDVHSPYGEADSLLVRDGRLVQLGGVDTTDAERVIDVGGATVAPGLVDSHCHVVLGDYTPRQRTIGFLESYVHGGITQVISPGEIHLPGRPHDAEGVKALAVIAQRSWASNRPNGMKVHGGAIILEPTLTDDDFRWLATQGVRLAKFGFGLYDDPAEGLAQVRGAQAAGIMVMAHSGGASIPGSQPITAEHLLLLRPDVCGHVNGGPTSLDDETLDVIVRDTDLVLQLVQAGNLRSALRIVAAALEVGAEHRVILGSDTPTGTGVMPLGVLKTIAELASLTEADPALVWAWASGATADVYDLEAGKVELGRPADLVVCDQPWGSYGEGAVGALARGDVPGISAVLIDGEVRALTSRNTPASATPVVVHPHLDDPCGSEHVC
;
A
#
# COMPACT_ATOMS: atom_id res chain seq x y z
N MET A 1 -2.50 -3.22 33.75
CA MET A 1 -2.83 -1.79 33.81
C MET A 1 -2.14 -1.16 32.62
N SER A 2 -2.89 -0.84 31.55
CA SER A 2 -2.37 -0.10 30.40
C SER A 2 -2.04 1.30 30.91
N ALA A 3 -0.79 1.74 30.79
CA ALA A 3 -0.47 3.15 30.97
C ALA A 3 -1.28 3.91 29.93
N ALA A 4 -2.02 4.94 30.36
CA ALA A 4 -2.69 5.82 29.43
C ALA A 4 -1.61 6.41 28.51
N ALA A 5 -1.76 6.18 27.21
CA ALA A 5 -0.86 6.76 26.21
C ALA A 5 -0.89 8.29 26.40
N THR A 6 0.26 8.92 26.49
CA THR A 6 0.37 10.38 26.47
C THR A 6 -0.27 10.85 25.17
N PRO A 7 -1.18 11.83 25.18
CA PRO A 7 -1.77 12.35 23.96
C PRO A 7 -0.67 12.85 23.02
N ALA A 8 -0.82 12.60 21.72
CA ALA A 8 0.11 13.09 20.72
C ALA A 8 0.14 14.63 20.73
N PRO A 9 1.32 15.25 20.58
CA PRO A 9 1.42 16.72 20.61
C PRO A 9 0.64 17.36 19.45
N VAL A 10 0.09 18.53 19.68
CA VAL A 10 -0.48 19.36 18.62
C VAL A 10 0.67 19.76 17.69
N THR A 11 0.63 19.26 16.45
CA THR A 11 1.71 19.43 15.49
C THR A 11 1.26 20.27 14.30
N ALA A 12 2.03 21.32 13.98
CA ALA A 12 1.87 22.10 12.76
C ALA A 12 2.92 21.67 11.75
N VAL A 13 2.49 21.41 10.51
CA VAL A 13 3.38 21.22 9.35
C VAL A 13 3.26 22.48 8.50
N VAL A 14 4.37 23.18 8.25
CA VAL A 14 4.34 24.52 7.63
C VAL A 14 5.33 24.63 6.46
N ASN A 15 5.15 25.68 5.67
CA ASN A 15 5.98 25.97 4.48
C ASN A 15 5.93 24.86 3.43
N ILE A 16 4.73 24.34 3.16
CA ILE A 16 4.49 23.32 2.14
C ILE A 16 4.59 23.99 0.76
N GLY A 17 5.48 23.48 -0.09
CA GLY A 17 5.64 23.97 -1.47
C GLY A 17 4.66 23.30 -2.43
N THR A 18 4.46 22.00 -2.30
CA THR A 18 3.49 21.21 -3.07
C THR A 18 2.74 20.29 -2.11
N LEU A 19 1.42 20.29 -2.17
CA LEU A 19 0.58 19.35 -1.46
C LEU A 19 -0.03 18.34 -2.43
N LEU A 20 0.23 17.04 -2.22
CA LEU A 20 -0.50 15.96 -2.87
C LEU A 20 -1.64 15.52 -1.96
N THR A 21 -2.83 15.36 -2.53
CA THR A 21 -4.03 15.03 -1.77
C THR A 21 -4.25 13.53 -1.59
N GLY A 22 -3.75 12.72 -2.54
CA GLY A 22 -4.09 11.29 -2.67
C GLY A 22 -5.45 11.03 -3.34
N ASP A 23 -6.17 12.05 -3.76
CA ASP A 23 -7.42 11.89 -4.51
C ASP A 23 -7.11 11.81 -6.01
N VAL A 24 -7.58 10.74 -6.68
CA VAL A 24 -7.37 10.51 -8.12
C VAL A 24 -8.03 11.59 -8.99
N HIS A 25 -9.09 12.23 -8.52
CA HIS A 25 -9.83 13.26 -9.25
C HIS A 25 -9.30 14.68 -8.99
N SER A 26 -8.57 14.88 -7.90
CA SER A 26 -8.00 16.17 -7.49
C SER A 26 -6.65 15.95 -6.79
N PRO A 27 -5.62 15.49 -7.50
CA PRO A 27 -4.38 15.00 -6.90
C PRO A 27 -3.51 16.09 -6.27
N TYR A 28 -3.75 17.37 -6.55
CA TYR A 28 -3.07 18.52 -5.97
C TYR A 28 -3.95 19.30 -5.01
N GLY A 29 -3.40 19.74 -3.89
CA GLY A 29 -4.03 20.62 -2.92
C GLY A 29 -3.39 22.01 -2.89
N GLU A 30 -4.13 22.99 -2.34
CA GLU A 30 -3.68 24.40 -2.25
C GLU A 30 -3.15 24.79 -0.86
N ALA A 31 -3.25 23.89 0.15
CA ALA A 31 -2.86 24.21 1.50
C ALA A 31 -1.33 24.32 1.65
N ASP A 32 -0.88 25.42 2.24
CA ASP A 32 0.52 25.72 2.55
C ASP A 32 0.96 25.21 3.94
N SER A 33 0.01 24.71 4.72
CA SER A 33 0.23 24.26 6.09
C SER A 33 -0.87 23.29 6.55
N LEU A 34 -0.58 22.45 7.54
CA LEU A 34 -1.49 21.48 8.13
C LEU A 34 -1.41 21.55 9.65
N LEU A 35 -2.54 21.39 10.34
CA LEU A 35 -2.58 21.22 11.79
C LEU A 35 -3.07 19.82 12.15
N VAL A 36 -2.30 19.14 12.98
CA VAL A 36 -2.57 17.80 13.49
C VAL A 36 -2.88 17.86 14.97
N ARG A 37 -3.99 17.23 15.37
CA ARG A 37 -4.36 17.04 16.78
C ARG A 37 -4.86 15.63 16.98
N ASP A 38 -4.43 14.98 18.05
CA ASP A 38 -4.79 13.60 18.36
C ASP A 38 -4.55 12.64 17.17
N GLY A 39 -3.45 12.87 16.42
CA GLY A 39 -3.06 12.08 15.27
C GLY A 39 -3.89 12.31 14.00
N ARG A 40 -4.80 13.31 13.99
CA ARG A 40 -5.69 13.59 12.86
C ARG A 40 -5.51 15.01 12.32
N LEU A 41 -5.75 15.17 11.02
CA LEU A 41 -5.76 16.48 10.36
C LEU A 41 -7.01 17.28 10.78
N VAL A 42 -6.80 18.43 11.41
CA VAL A 42 -7.88 19.28 11.91
C VAL A 42 -7.97 20.63 11.19
N GLN A 43 -6.94 21.02 10.46
CA GLN A 43 -6.92 22.23 9.62
C GLN A 43 -6.01 22.05 8.42
N LEU A 44 -6.42 22.57 7.28
CA LEU A 44 -5.67 22.62 6.02
C LEU A 44 -5.55 24.08 5.59
N GLY A 45 -4.31 24.58 5.51
CA GLY A 45 -3.98 25.95 5.16
C GLY A 45 -4.15 26.99 6.28
N GLY A 46 -3.34 28.05 6.24
CA GLY A 46 -3.43 29.18 7.14
C GLY A 46 -3.26 28.83 8.63
N VAL A 47 -2.41 27.85 8.95
CA VAL A 47 -2.19 27.38 10.32
C VAL A 47 -1.43 28.44 11.13
N ASP A 48 -2.01 28.84 12.28
CA ASP A 48 -1.29 29.59 13.33
C ASP A 48 -0.52 28.61 14.22
N THR A 49 0.79 28.79 14.30
CA THR A 49 1.69 27.90 15.05
C THR A 49 1.76 28.24 16.54
N THR A 50 1.09 29.30 17.01
CA THR A 50 1.20 29.81 18.40
C THR A 50 0.86 28.74 19.44
N ASP A 51 -0.15 27.91 19.16
CA ASP A 51 -0.62 26.85 20.06
C ASP A 51 -0.06 25.46 19.69
N ALA A 52 0.82 25.37 18.71
CA ALA A 52 1.43 24.12 18.32
C ALA A 52 2.57 23.74 19.29
N GLU A 53 2.50 22.51 19.82
CA GLU A 53 3.57 21.96 20.69
C GLU A 53 4.76 21.48 19.87
N ARG A 54 4.55 21.20 18.59
CA ARG A 54 5.56 20.80 17.62
C ARG A 54 5.31 21.52 16.29
N VAL A 55 6.36 22.07 15.71
CA VAL A 55 6.33 22.67 14.37
C VAL A 55 7.32 21.93 13.49
N ILE A 56 6.85 21.43 12.35
CA ILE A 56 7.61 20.77 11.31
C ILE A 56 7.65 21.70 10.11
N ASP A 57 8.78 22.39 9.94
CA ASP A 57 9.05 23.24 8.78
C ASP A 57 9.60 22.39 7.65
N VAL A 58 8.84 22.26 6.56
CA VAL A 58 9.23 21.43 5.41
C VAL A 58 9.98 22.23 4.34
N GLY A 59 10.20 23.55 4.54
CA GLY A 59 11.10 24.38 3.72
C GLY A 59 10.74 24.47 2.23
N GLY A 60 9.48 24.29 1.85
CA GLY A 60 9.04 24.28 0.47
C GLY A 60 8.98 22.88 -0.17
N ALA A 61 9.29 21.83 0.58
CA ALA A 61 9.19 20.45 0.08
C ALA A 61 7.75 20.04 -0.21
N THR A 62 7.59 18.91 -0.88
CA THR A 62 6.30 18.27 -1.13
C THR A 62 5.84 17.54 0.13
N VAL A 63 4.59 17.75 0.52
CA VAL A 63 3.87 16.93 1.49
C VAL A 63 2.84 16.09 0.76
N ALA A 64 2.85 14.80 1.03
CA ALA A 64 1.97 13.82 0.40
C ALA A 64 1.35 12.90 1.46
N PRO A 65 0.22 12.23 1.19
CA PRO A 65 -0.27 11.19 2.06
C PRO A 65 0.71 10.02 2.08
N GLY A 66 0.76 9.32 3.23
CA GLY A 66 1.50 8.08 3.37
C GLY A 66 1.06 7.04 2.36
N LEU A 67 2.02 6.28 1.85
CA LEU A 67 1.76 5.23 0.88
C LEU A 67 1.10 4.02 1.56
N VAL A 68 0.24 3.35 0.82
CA VAL A 68 -0.44 2.10 1.21
C VAL A 68 0.01 1.01 0.23
N ASP A 69 0.84 0.09 0.70
CA ASP A 69 1.22 -1.07 -0.10
C ASP A 69 0.05 -2.07 -0.15
N SER A 70 -0.62 -2.16 -1.29
CA SER A 70 -1.81 -3.00 -1.46
C SER A 70 -1.50 -4.51 -1.51
N HIS A 71 -0.22 -4.90 -1.49
CA HIS A 71 0.19 -6.30 -1.62
C HIS A 71 1.55 -6.55 -0.98
N CYS A 72 1.56 -6.78 0.33
CA CYS A 72 2.79 -7.07 1.06
C CYS A 72 2.68 -8.43 1.76
N HIS A 73 3.59 -9.36 1.45
CA HIS A 73 3.59 -10.71 2.02
C HIS A 73 4.15 -10.72 3.43
N VAL A 74 3.32 -10.32 4.39
CA VAL A 74 3.61 -10.41 5.81
C VAL A 74 3.01 -11.69 6.40
N VAL A 75 3.71 -12.24 7.39
CA VAL A 75 3.27 -13.37 8.19
C VAL A 75 3.10 -12.89 9.63
N LEU A 76 2.92 -13.78 10.57
CA LEU A 76 2.84 -13.45 11.99
C LEU A 76 4.18 -12.85 12.49
N GLY A 77 4.10 -11.72 13.21
CA GLY A 77 5.24 -11.16 13.91
C GLY A 77 6.34 -10.56 13.04
N ASP A 78 6.00 -9.97 11.90
CA ASP A 78 6.99 -9.33 11.01
C ASP A 78 8.09 -10.29 10.55
N TYR A 79 7.68 -11.51 10.22
CA TYR A 79 8.53 -12.55 9.67
C TYR A 79 8.10 -12.91 8.26
N THR A 80 9.06 -13.02 7.34
CA THR A 80 8.82 -13.59 6.02
C THR A 80 9.55 -14.93 5.86
N PRO A 81 8.81 -16.04 5.76
CA PRO A 81 9.43 -17.38 5.66
C PRO A 81 10.21 -17.54 4.36
N ARG A 82 9.78 -16.91 3.27
CA ARG A 82 10.43 -17.02 1.95
C ARG A 82 11.83 -16.43 1.95
N GLN A 83 12.01 -15.26 2.57
CA GLN A 83 13.29 -14.58 2.69
C GLN A 83 14.04 -14.90 3.99
N ARG A 84 13.37 -15.60 4.93
CA ARG A 84 13.90 -15.92 6.26
C ARG A 84 14.39 -14.67 7.02
N THR A 85 13.63 -13.57 6.87
CA THR A 85 13.95 -12.26 7.44
C THR A 85 12.88 -11.89 8.46
N ILE A 86 13.27 -11.23 9.54
CA ILE A 86 12.39 -10.59 10.54
C ILE A 86 12.71 -9.11 10.64
N GLY A 87 11.74 -8.29 11.08
CA GLY A 87 11.92 -6.85 11.28
C GLY A 87 11.99 -6.05 9.97
N PHE A 88 11.51 -6.60 8.86
CA PHE A 88 11.67 -5.94 7.55
C PHE A 88 10.68 -4.79 7.32
N LEU A 89 9.52 -4.77 7.99
CA LEU A 89 8.50 -3.74 7.80
C LEU A 89 8.96 -2.36 8.27
N GLU A 90 9.80 -2.27 9.30
CA GLU A 90 10.36 -0.97 9.72
C GLU A 90 11.12 -0.29 8.57
N SER A 91 11.77 -1.07 7.71
CA SER A 91 12.46 -0.55 6.53
C SER A 91 11.50 0.01 5.49
N TYR A 92 10.25 -0.49 5.42
CA TYR A 92 9.22 0.01 4.50
C TYR A 92 8.75 1.41 4.87
N VAL A 93 8.73 1.77 6.18
CA VAL A 93 8.45 3.14 6.61
C VAL A 93 9.42 4.14 5.97
N HIS A 94 10.70 3.77 5.82
CA HIS A 94 11.67 4.58 5.11
C HIS A 94 11.43 4.70 3.59
N GLY A 95 10.55 3.87 3.04
CA GLY A 95 10.02 3.99 1.68
C GLY A 95 8.72 4.80 1.57
N GLY A 96 8.30 5.44 2.68
CA GLY A 96 7.05 6.20 2.74
C GLY A 96 5.80 5.36 2.98
N ILE A 97 5.95 4.05 3.21
CA ILE A 97 4.82 3.15 3.45
C ILE A 97 4.34 3.34 4.90
N THR A 98 3.08 3.72 5.08
CA THR A 98 2.44 3.89 6.38
C THR A 98 1.47 2.77 6.71
N GLN A 99 0.98 2.09 5.68
CA GLN A 99 0.07 0.95 5.81
C GLN A 99 0.40 -0.13 4.78
N VAL A 100 0.18 -1.38 5.14
CA VAL A 100 0.34 -2.53 4.24
C VAL A 100 -0.87 -3.45 4.33
N ILE A 101 -1.23 -4.06 3.20
CA ILE A 101 -2.30 -5.05 3.06
C ILE A 101 -1.67 -6.39 2.73
N SER A 102 -1.94 -7.39 3.56
CA SER A 102 -1.43 -8.74 3.35
C SER A 102 -2.40 -9.57 2.52
N PRO A 103 -1.93 -10.25 1.47
CA PRO A 103 -2.74 -11.21 0.72
C PRO A 103 -2.91 -12.55 1.48
N GLY A 104 -2.45 -12.66 2.73
CA GLY A 104 -2.52 -13.86 3.55
C GLY A 104 -1.25 -14.71 3.49
N GLU A 105 -1.30 -15.85 4.17
CA GLU A 105 -0.17 -16.70 4.49
C GLU A 105 0.16 -17.73 3.38
N ILE A 106 0.23 -17.28 2.14
CA ILE A 106 0.41 -18.15 0.95
C ILE A 106 1.74 -18.91 1.02
N HIS A 107 2.80 -18.24 1.48
CA HIS A 107 4.17 -18.76 1.47
C HIS A 107 4.57 -19.45 2.77
N LEU A 108 3.62 -19.67 3.70
CA LEU A 108 3.90 -20.37 4.96
C LEU A 108 4.22 -21.86 4.68
N PRO A 109 5.41 -22.36 5.05
CA PRO A 109 5.73 -23.76 4.91
C PRO A 109 4.76 -24.64 5.73
N GLY A 110 4.16 -25.65 5.07
CA GLY A 110 3.16 -26.50 5.73
C GLY A 110 1.82 -25.81 5.97
N ARG A 111 1.48 -24.80 5.16
CA ARG A 111 0.16 -24.14 5.21
C ARG A 111 -0.96 -25.19 5.17
N PRO A 112 -1.94 -25.13 6.09
CA PRO A 112 -3.09 -26.03 6.04
C PRO A 112 -3.98 -25.73 4.82
N HIS A 113 -4.73 -26.75 4.38
CA HIS A 113 -5.71 -26.67 3.29
C HIS A 113 -7.12 -27.05 3.74
N ASP A 114 -7.27 -27.56 4.96
CA ASP A 114 -8.59 -27.83 5.55
C ASP A 114 -9.20 -26.54 6.11
N ALA A 115 -10.55 -26.52 6.17
CA ALA A 115 -11.30 -25.32 6.57
C ALA A 115 -10.90 -24.82 7.97
N GLU A 116 -10.67 -25.70 8.93
CA GLU A 116 -10.34 -25.31 10.30
C GLU A 116 -8.94 -24.69 10.37
N GLY A 117 -7.97 -25.26 9.67
CA GLY A 117 -6.60 -24.78 9.64
C GLY A 117 -6.49 -23.41 8.97
N VAL A 118 -7.11 -23.19 7.80
CA VAL A 118 -7.04 -21.88 7.12
C VAL A 118 -7.80 -20.79 7.87
N LYS A 119 -8.94 -21.11 8.51
CA LYS A 119 -9.66 -20.18 9.40
C LYS A 119 -8.81 -19.78 10.60
N ALA A 120 -8.20 -20.75 11.28
CA ALA A 120 -7.35 -20.49 12.45
C ALA A 120 -6.19 -19.57 12.08
N LEU A 121 -5.53 -19.81 10.94
CA LEU A 121 -4.41 -19.02 10.45
C LEU A 121 -4.83 -17.56 10.14
N ALA A 122 -5.96 -17.37 9.45
CA ALA A 122 -6.48 -16.04 9.15
C ALA A 122 -6.82 -15.25 10.42
N VAL A 123 -7.51 -15.87 11.37
CA VAL A 123 -7.92 -15.22 12.64
C VAL A 123 -6.72 -14.86 13.49
N ILE A 124 -5.72 -15.75 13.63
CA ILE A 124 -4.54 -15.43 14.44
C ILE A 124 -3.71 -14.32 13.81
N ALA A 125 -3.56 -14.31 12.48
CA ALA A 125 -2.86 -13.24 11.76
C ALA A 125 -3.58 -11.90 11.94
N GLN A 126 -4.89 -11.85 11.72
CA GLN A 126 -5.69 -10.64 11.92
C GLN A 126 -5.54 -10.07 13.33
N ARG A 127 -5.66 -10.90 14.36
CA ARG A 127 -5.55 -10.46 15.76
C ARG A 127 -4.14 -10.03 16.13
N SER A 128 -3.12 -10.73 15.64
CA SER A 128 -1.72 -10.38 15.86
C SER A 128 -1.43 -8.99 15.29
N TRP A 129 -1.81 -8.72 14.05
CA TRP A 129 -1.56 -7.45 13.40
C TRP A 129 -2.42 -6.31 13.93
N ALA A 130 -3.60 -6.58 14.46
CA ALA A 130 -4.41 -5.56 15.13
C ALA A 130 -3.69 -4.89 16.32
N SER A 131 -2.73 -5.57 16.94
CA SER A 131 -1.97 -5.08 18.10
C SER A 131 -0.48 -4.85 17.84
N ASN A 132 0.05 -5.28 16.68
CA ASN A 132 1.46 -5.13 16.32
C ASN A 132 1.62 -4.10 15.19
N ARG A 133 2.35 -3.02 15.48
CA ARG A 133 2.55 -1.89 14.57
C ARG A 133 4.03 -1.54 14.47
N PRO A 134 4.81 -2.25 13.61
CA PRO A 134 6.24 -2.00 13.45
C PRO A 134 6.50 -0.55 13.05
N ASN A 135 7.28 0.17 13.85
CA ASN A 135 7.51 1.61 13.71
C ASN A 135 6.23 2.44 13.46
N GLY A 136 5.10 2.05 14.08
CA GLY A 136 3.80 2.70 13.91
C GLY A 136 3.00 2.29 12.68
N MET A 137 3.57 1.57 11.72
CA MET A 137 2.90 1.10 10.50
C MET A 137 1.65 0.27 10.83
N LYS A 138 0.57 0.51 10.10
CA LYS A 138 -0.67 -0.26 10.21
C LYS A 138 -0.61 -1.44 9.26
N VAL A 139 -0.88 -2.65 9.77
CA VAL A 139 -0.85 -3.88 8.97
C VAL A 139 -2.25 -4.49 8.92
N HIS A 140 -2.82 -4.58 7.73
CA HIS A 140 -4.11 -5.21 7.46
C HIS A 140 -3.86 -6.68 7.07
N GLY A 141 -3.70 -7.54 8.08
CA GLY A 141 -3.39 -8.95 7.93
C GLY A 141 -4.58 -9.87 8.12
N GLY A 142 -4.36 -11.16 7.88
CA GLY A 142 -5.36 -12.20 8.13
C GLY A 142 -6.29 -12.47 6.94
N ALA A 143 -5.84 -12.24 5.70
CA ALA A 143 -6.60 -12.69 4.55
C ALA A 143 -6.76 -14.22 4.57
N ILE A 144 -8.01 -14.70 4.42
CA ILE A 144 -8.29 -16.13 4.28
C ILE A 144 -7.91 -16.60 2.88
N ILE A 145 -7.14 -17.68 2.78
CA ILE A 145 -6.91 -18.36 1.50
C ILE A 145 -8.14 -19.21 1.20
N LEU A 146 -8.78 -18.94 0.06
CA LEU A 146 -10.00 -19.66 -0.31
C LEU A 146 -9.67 -21.11 -0.70
N GLU A 147 -10.31 -22.04 -0.01
CA GLU A 147 -10.20 -23.49 -0.24
C GLU A 147 -11.58 -24.08 -0.54
N PRO A 148 -11.68 -25.17 -1.33
CA PRO A 148 -12.97 -25.76 -1.73
C PRO A 148 -13.87 -26.19 -0.55
N THR A 149 -13.27 -26.46 0.61
CA THR A 149 -13.98 -26.92 1.82
C THR A 149 -14.66 -25.81 2.60
N LEU A 150 -14.39 -24.53 2.28
CA LEU A 150 -15.01 -23.39 2.97
C LEU A 150 -16.47 -23.20 2.55
N THR A 151 -17.32 -22.90 3.52
CA THR A 151 -18.77 -22.71 3.37
C THR A 151 -19.17 -21.27 3.67
N ASP A 152 -20.41 -20.91 3.34
CA ASP A 152 -20.98 -19.59 3.69
C ASP A 152 -21.03 -19.34 5.20
N ASP A 153 -21.21 -20.39 6.02
CA ASP A 153 -21.17 -20.29 7.48
C ASP A 153 -19.78 -19.93 7.96
N ASP A 154 -18.74 -20.48 7.33
CA ASP A 154 -17.35 -20.15 7.63
C ASP A 154 -17.03 -18.68 7.36
N PHE A 155 -17.49 -18.15 6.20
CA PHE A 155 -17.28 -16.75 5.86
C PHE A 155 -18.05 -15.81 6.79
N ARG A 156 -19.30 -16.11 7.13
CA ARG A 156 -20.04 -15.32 8.13
C ARG A 156 -19.33 -15.32 9.49
N TRP A 157 -18.83 -16.48 9.92
CA TRP A 157 -18.07 -16.57 11.16
C TRP A 157 -16.76 -15.76 11.09
N LEU A 158 -15.97 -15.89 10.01
CA LEU A 158 -14.73 -15.13 9.80
C LEU A 158 -14.95 -13.61 9.87
N ALA A 159 -16.03 -13.13 9.25
CA ALA A 159 -16.41 -11.71 9.32
C ALA A 159 -16.65 -11.25 10.76
N THR A 160 -17.28 -12.08 11.63
CA THR A 160 -17.43 -11.77 13.06
C THR A 160 -16.11 -11.76 13.82
N GLN A 161 -15.09 -12.46 13.32
CA GLN A 161 -13.73 -12.46 13.89
C GLN A 161 -12.87 -11.28 13.41
N GLY A 162 -13.41 -10.40 12.55
CA GLY A 162 -12.72 -9.24 12.00
C GLY A 162 -11.90 -9.52 10.74
N VAL A 163 -11.99 -10.72 10.17
CA VAL A 163 -11.39 -11.04 8.86
C VAL A 163 -12.14 -10.29 7.77
N ARG A 164 -11.44 -9.48 6.98
CA ARG A 164 -11.99 -8.61 5.94
C ARG A 164 -11.48 -8.91 4.55
N LEU A 165 -10.45 -9.75 4.44
CA LEU A 165 -9.72 -10.02 3.21
C LEU A 165 -9.72 -11.51 2.90
N ALA A 166 -9.75 -11.84 1.62
CA ALA A 166 -9.56 -13.20 1.11
C ALA A 166 -8.63 -13.20 -0.10
N LYS A 167 -7.90 -14.28 -0.28
CA LYS A 167 -7.06 -14.52 -1.46
C LYS A 167 -7.54 -15.76 -2.20
N PHE A 168 -7.80 -15.61 -3.49
CA PHE A 168 -8.11 -16.69 -4.43
C PHE A 168 -6.91 -17.02 -5.32
N GLY A 169 -6.80 -18.28 -5.76
CA GLY A 169 -5.81 -18.78 -6.72
C GLY A 169 -4.73 -19.68 -6.12
N PHE A 170 -4.83 -20.01 -4.82
CA PHE A 170 -3.86 -20.87 -4.12
C PHE A 170 -4.53 -22.01 -3.32
N GLY A 171 -5.86 -22.13 -3.44
CA GLY A 171 -6.63 -23.27 -2.92
C GLY A 171 -6.48 -24.51 -3.80
N LEU A 172 -6.84 -25.67 -3.26
CA LEU A 172 -6.74 -26.96 -3.94
C LEU A 172 -7.97 -27.17 -4.84
N TYR A 173 -8.12 -26.34 -5.88
CA TYR A 173 -9.13 -26.50 -6.94
C TYR A 173 -8.50 -27.22 -8.13
N ASP A 174 -9.23 -28.18 -8.71
CA ASP A 174 -8.82 -28.82 -9.97
C ASP A 174 -8.98 -27.82 -11.13
N ASP A 175 -10.08 -27.08 -11.15
CA ASP A 175 -10.34 -25.95 -12.04
C ASP A 175 -10.68 -24.70 -11.19
N PRO A 176 -10.00 -23.54 -11.43
CA PRO A 176 -10.32 -22.31 -10.72
C PRO A 176 -11.79 -21.86 -10.82
N ALA A 177 -12.51 -22.25 -11.89
CA ALA A 177 -13.93 -21.96 -12.05
C ALA A 177 -14.80 -22.56 -10.93
N GLU A 178 -14.36 -23.67 -10.31
CA GLU A 178 -15.04 -24.30 -9.18
C GLU A 178 -15.06 -23.42 -7.93
N GLY A 179 -14.16 -22.45 -7.83
CA GLY A 179 -14.08 -21.51 -6.72
C GLY A 179 -15.14 -20.43 -6.69
N LEU A 180 -16.09 -20.41 -7.67
CA LEU A 180 -17.11 -19.38 -7.76
C LEU A 180 -17.97 -19.29 -6.48
N ALA A 181 -18.31 -20.42 -5.89
CA ALA A 181 -19.12 -20.45 -4.66
C ALA A 181 -18.38 -19.78 -3.49
N GLN A 182 -17.09 -20.07 -3.31
CA GLN A 182 -16.26 -19.51 -2.25
C GLN A 182 -16.03 -18.00 -2.44
N VAL A 183 -15.78 -17.55 -3.66
CA VAL A 183 -15.65 -16.11 -3.97
C VAL A 183 -16.95 -15.38 -3.62
N ARG A 184 -18.12 -15.89 -4.08
CA ARG A 184 -19.43 -15.28 -3.79
C ARG A 184 -19.78 -15.33 -2.32
N GLY A 185 -19.50 -16.45 -1.63
CA GLY A 185 -19.75 -16.60 -0.20
C GLY A 185 -18.91 -15.61 0.63
N ALA A 186 -17.63 -15.43 0.30
CA ALA A 186 -16.78 -14.44 0.94
C ALA A 186 -17.30 -13.01 0.72
N GLN A 187 -17.60 -12.64 -0.53
CA GLN A 187 -18.15 -11.32 -0.89
C GLN A 187 -19.48 -11.04 -0.17
N ALA A 188 -20.38 -12.02 -0.12
CA ALA A 188 -21.68 -11.91 0.58
C ALA A 188 -21.52 -11.71 2.10
N ALA A 189 -20.41 -12.18 2.68
CA ALA A 189 -20.06 -11.95 4.08
C ALA A 189 -19.33 -10.61 4.33
N GLY A 190 -19.13 -9.80 3.30
CA GLY A 190 -18.38 -8.53 3.38
C GLY A 190 -16.86 -8.74 3.47
N ILE A 191 -16.36 -9.86 2.96
CA ILE A 191 -14.93 -10.17 2.86
C ILE A 191 -14.50 -9.88 1.43
N MET A 192 -13.59 -8.93 1.25
CA MET A 192 -13.05 -8.55 -0.06
C MET A 192 -12.16 -9.65 -0.62
N VAL A 193 -12.35 -10.01 -1.87
CA VAL A 193 -11.60 -11.07 -2.54
C VAL A 193 -10.61 -10.48 -3.53
N MET A 194 -9.32 -10.72 -3.28
CA MET A 194 -8.24 -10.51 -4.25
C MET A 194 -7.95 -11.84 -4.95
N ALA A 195 -8.03 -11.89 -6.26
CA ALA A 195 -7.61 -13.07 -7.03
C ALA A 195 -6.18 -12.92 -7.55
N HIS A 196 -5.40 -14.00 -7.51
CA HIS A 196 -4.22 -14.15 -8.37
C HIS A 196 -4.63 -13.99 -9.82
N SER A 197 -3.78 -13.43 -10.67
CA SER A 197 -3.99 -13.39 -12.12
C SER A 197 -2.74 -13.83 -12.87
N GLY A 198 -2.94 -14.57 -13.95
CA GLY A 198 -1.84 -15.08 -14.78
C GLY A 198 -1.49 -16.55 -14.53
N GLY A 199 -0.29 -16.95 -14.91
CA GLY A 199 0.18 -18.33 -14.84
C GLY A 199 0.36 -18.86 -13.41
N ALA A 200 0.51 -20.17 -13.29
CA ALA A 200 0.82 -20.82 -12.01
C ALA A 200 2.15 -20.29 -11.44
N SER A 201 2.15 -19.86 -10.18
CA SER A 201 3.31 -19.21 -9.55
C SER A 201 3.99 -20.06 -8.47
N ILE A 202 3.31 -21.05 -7.92
CA ILE A 202 3.87 -22.01 -6.96
C ILE A 202 3.47 -23.44 -7.37
N PRO A 203 4.25 -24.48 -6.97
CA PRO A 203 3.88 -25.86 -7.25
C PRO A 203 2.48 -26.19 -6.73
N GLY A 204 1.63 -26.75 -7.60
CA GLY A 204 0.24 -27.13 -7.28
C GLY A 204 -0.80 -26.03 -7.46
N SER A 205 -0.42 -24.78 -7.72
CA SER A 205 -1.39 -23.74 -8.10
C SER A 205 -1.77 -23.86 -9.58
N GLN A 206 -2.99 -23.44 -9.91
CA GLN A 206 -3.51 -23.39 -11.27
C GLN A 206 -3.34 -21.98 -11.85
N PRO A 207 -3.19 -21.82 -13.19
CA PRO A 207 -3.25 -20.51 -13.82
C PRO A 207 -4.65 -19.91 -13.71
N ILE A 208 -4.74 -18.61 -13.44
CA ILE A 208 -5.97 -17.83 -13.41
C ILE A 208 -6.02 -16.98 -14.67
N THR A 209 -6.83 -17.40 -15.64
CA THR A 209 -6.99 -16.74 -16.94
C THR A 209 -8.02 -15.60 -16.87
N ALA A 210 -8.16 -14.83 -17.96
CA ALA A 210 -9.23 -13.83 -18.10
C ALA A 210 -10.62 -14.44 -17.95
N GLU A 211 -10.86 -15.63 -18.53
CA GLU A 211 -12.15 -16.32 -18.41
C GLU A 211 -12.50 -16.59 -16.94
N HIS A 212 -11.53 -17.03 -16.15
CA HIS A 212 -11.72 -17.20 -14.71
C HIS A 212 -12.02 -15.87 -14.01
N LEU A 213 -11.28 -14.80 -14.29
CA LEU A 213 -11.50 -13.48 -13.69
C LEU A 213 -12.89 -12.91 -14.04
N LEU A 214 -13.33 -13.07 -15.31
CA LEU A 214 -14.66 -12.65 -15.77
C LEU A 214 -15.78 -13.45 -15.11
N LEU A 215 -15.58 -14.76 -14.89
CA LEU A 215 -16.53 -15.63 -14.19
C LEU A 215 -16.60 -15.32 -12.70
N LEU A 216 -15.43 -15.28 -12.05
CA LEU A 216 -15.29 -15.15 -10.60
C LEU A 216 -15.62 -13.73 -10.14
N ARG A 217 -15.29 -12.71 -10.93
CA ARG A 217 -15.45 -11.28 -10.59
C ARG A 217 -14.96 -10.97 -9.17
N PRO A 218 -13.67 -11.19 -8.87
CA PRO A 218 -13.11 -10.78 -7.59
C PRO A 218 -13.20 -9.25 -7.44
N ASP A 219 -13.07 -8.75 -6.23
CA ASP A 219 -13.04 -7.29 -5.99
C ASP A 219 -11.74 -6.68 -6.52
N VAL A 220 -10.63 -7.40 -6.41
CA VAL A 220 -9.31 -6.98 -6.88
C VAL A 220 -8.68 -8.02 -7.80
N CYS A 221 -8.34 -7.63 -9.02
CA CYS A 221 -7.46 -8.37 -9.90
C CYS A 221 -6.01 -8.16 -9.42
N GLY A 222 -5.53 -9.09 -8.58
CA GLY A 222 -4.25 -8.99 -7.91
C GLY A 222 -3.09 -9.15 -8.87
N HIS A 223 -2.06 -8.29 -8.73
CA HIS A 223 -0.84 -8.24 -9.57
C HIS A 223 -1.14 -8.50 -11.05
N VAL A 224 -2.12 -7.77 -11.63
CA VAL A 224 -2.57 -7.96 -13.02
C VAL A 224 -1.45 -7.82 -14.06
N ASN A 225 -0.39 -7.08 -13.71
CA ASN A 225 0.83 -7.01 -14.50
C ASN A 225 1.74 -8.25 -14.31
N GLY A 226 1.38 -9.21 -13.45
CA GLY A 226 2.10 -10.46 -13.18
C GLY A 226 3.62 -10.26 -13.09
N GLY A 227 4.39 -11.31 -13.06
CA GLY A 227 5.84 -11.28 -13.30
C GLY A 227 6.11 -12.14 -14.54
N PRO A 228 6.79 -13.28 -14.36
CA PRO A 228 6.91 -14.30 -15.43
C PRO A 228 5.55 -14.89 -15.80
N THR A 229 4.52 -14.69 -14.98
CA THR A 229 3.17 -15.22 -15.12
C THR A 229 2.17 -14.24 -15.72
N SER A 230 2.62 -13.06 -16.20
CA SER A 230 1.74 -12.05 -16.79
C SER A 230 0.86 -12.63 -17.89
N LEU A 231 -0.39 -12.20 -17.92
CA LEU A 231 -1.32 -12.50 -19.01
C LEU A 231 -0.82 -11.87 -20.32
N ASP A 232 -1.30 -12.39 -21.44
CA ASP A 232 -0.98 -11.82 -22.76
C ASP A 232 -1.67 -10.46 -22.99
N ASP A 233 -1.21 -9.75 -24.01
CA ASP A 233 -1.62 -8.39 -24.31
C ASP A 233 -3.13 -8.25 -24.62
N GLU A 234 -3.72 -9.22 -25.32
CA GLU A 234 -5.14 -9.19 -25.69
C GLU A 234 -6.01 -9.39 -24.45
N THR A 235 -5.61 -10.31 -23.61
CA THR A 235 -6.26 -10.59 -22.31
C THR A 235 -6.21 -9.38 -21.39
N LEU A 236 -5.06 -8.70 -21.31
CA LEU A 236 -4.92 -7.47 -20.51
C LEU A 236 -5.85 -6.36 -21.01
N ASP A 237 -5.97 -6.19 -22.33
CA ASP A 237 -6.89 -5.20 -22.92
C ASP A 237 -8.35 -5.50 -22.57
N VAL A 238 -8.79 -6.76 -22.62
CA VAL A 238 -10.15 -7.17 -22.20
C VAL A 238 -10.39 -6.82 -20.73
N ILE A 239 -9.44 -7.14 -19.83
CA ILE A 239 -9.60 -6.84 -18.40
C ILE A 239 -9.71 -5.34 -18.16
N VAL A 240 -8.91 -4.52 -18.84
CA VAL A 240 -8.95 -3.07 -18.67
C VAL A 240 -10.20 -2.45 -19.26
N ARG A 241 -10.58 -2.84 -20.50
CA ARG A 241 -11.61 -2.16 -21.28
C ARG A 241 -13.03 -2.67 -21.02
N ASP A 242 -13.15 -3.98 -20.76
CA ASP A 242 -14.46 -4.66 -20.76
C ASP A 242 -14.90 -5.09 -19.35
N THR A 243 -14.14 -4.72 -18.30
CA THR A 243 -14.51 -5.02 -16.91
C THR A 243 -14.53 -3.78 -16.03
N ASP A 244 -15.05 -3.94 -14.83
CA ASP A 244 -15.02 -2.98 -13.72
C ASP A 244 -14.07 -3.41 -12.59
N LEU A 245 -13.23 -4.43 -12.83
CA LEU A 245 -12.30 -4.97 -11.84
C LEU A 245 -11.26 -3.91 -11.42
N VAL A 246 -10.90 -3.89 -10.14
CA VAL A 246 -9.76 -3.13 -9.65
C VAL A 246 -8.47 -3.74 -10.17
N LEU A 247 -7.60 -2.90 -10.73
CA LEU A 247 -6.37 -3.27 -11.42
C LEU A 247 -5.17 -3.05 -10.49
N GLN A 248 -4.73 -4.10 -9.81
CA GLN A 248 -3.57 -3.98 -8.93
C GLN A 248 -2.28 -4.22 -9.70
N LEU A 249 -1.46 -3.18 -9.81
CA LEU A 249 -0.09 -3.24 -10.35
C LEU A 249 0.91 -3.39 -9.21
N VAL A 250 1.93 -4.21 -9.42
CA VAL A 250 2.94 -4.48 -8.38
C VAL A 250 4.36 -4.35 -8.90
N GLN A 251 5.29 -3.98 -8.00
CA GLN A 251 6.71 -3.85 -8.32
C GLN A 251 7.35 -5.17 -8.77
N ALA A 252 6.98 -6.29 -8.14
CA ALA A 252 7.50 -7.62 -8.53
C ALA A 252 6.91 -8.12 -9.86
N GLY A 253 6.02 -7.35 -10.47
CA GLY A 253 5.36 -7.66 -11.73
C GLY A 253 6.21 -7.39 -12.98
N ASN A 254 5.58 -7.51 -14.14
CA ASN A 254 6.18 -7.19 -15.43
C ASN A 254 5.95 -5.72 -15.77
N LEU A 255 7.03 -4.93 -15.87
CA LEU A 255 6.93 -3.50 -16.16
C LEU A 255 6.28 -3.23 -17.54
N ARG A 256 6.61 -4.01 -18.58
CA ARG A 256 5.99 -3.85 -19.91
C ARG A 256 4.46 -3.99 -19.85
N SER A 257 3.98 -5.00 -19.11
CA SER A 257 2.53 -5.20 -18.90
C SER A 257 1.93 -4.06 -18.09
N ALA A 258 2.62 -3.56 -17.05
CA ALA A 258 2.15 -2.41 -16.27
C ALA A 258 1.98 -1.16 -17.14
N LEU A 259 2.97 -0.85 -17.98
CA LEU A 259 2.91 0.31 -18.90
C LEU A 259 1.73 0.18 -19.88
N ARG A 260 1.48 -1.03 -20.42
CA ARG A 260 0.33 -1.28 -21.29
C ARG A 260 -1.00 -1.06 -20.58
N ILE A 261 -1.14 -1.62 -19.36
CA ILE A 261 -2.36 -1.48 -18.54
C ILE A 261 -2.63 -0.01 -18.24
N VAL A 262 -1.61 0.76 -17.83
CA VAL A 262 -1.76 2.19 -17.55
C VAL A 262 -2.17 2.97 -18.81
N ALA A 263 -1.52 2.72 -19.95
CA ALA A 263 -1.87 3.38 -21.20
C ALA A 263 -3.33 3.08 -21.59
N ALA A 264 -3.75 1.82 -21.52
CA ALA A 264 -5.12 1.43 -21.81
C ALA A 264 -6.13 2.04 -20.82
N ALA A 265 -5.80 2.08 -19.52
CA ALA A 265 -6.66 2.66 -18.49
C ALA A 265 -6.87 4.17 -18.69
N LEU A 266 -5.81 4.91 -19.01
CA LEU A 266 -5.89 6.34 -19.34
C LEU A 266 -6.74 6.60 -20.60
N GLU A 267 -6.58 5.74 -21.62
CA GLU A 267 -7.34 5.88 -22.89
C GLU A 267 -8.86 5.76 -22.69
N VAL A 268 -9.30 4.88 -21.75
CA VAL A 268 -10.74 4.62 -21.52
C VAL A 268 -11.30 5.30 -20.27
N GLY A 269 -10.51 6.14 -19.57
CA GLY A 269 -10.94 6.81 -18.32
C GLY A 269 -11.09 5.87 -17.13
N ALA A 270 -10.31 4.78 -17.09
CA ALA A 270 -10.36 3.74 -16.07
C ALA A 270 -9.24 3.85 -15.03
N GLU A 271 -8.45 4.91 -15.05
CA GLU A 271 -7.32 5.17 -14.16
C GLU A 271 -7.71 5.17 -12.67
N HIS A 272 -8.97 5.48 -12.35
CA HIS A 272 -9.51 5.43 -10.99
C HIS A 272 -9.59 4.01 -10.41
N ARG A 273 -9.46 2.97 -11.25
CA ARG A 273 -9.44 1.56 -10.83
C ARG A 273 -8.03 1.03 -10.56
N VAL A 274 -7.00 1.82 -10.88
CA VAL A 274 -5.60 1.39 -10.68
C VAL A 274 -5.21 1.58 -9.22
N ILE A 275 -4.60 0.55 -8.63
CA ILE A 275 -3.95 0.59 -7.31
C ILE A 275 -2.57 -0.01 -7.38
N LEU A 276 -1.68 0.39 -6.47
CA LEU A 276 -0.29 -0.08 -6.47
C LEU A 276 0.05 -0.91 -5.23
N GLY A 277 0.94 -1.88 -5.42
CA GLY A 277 1.54 -2.67 -4.36
C GLY A 277 2.97 -3.11 -4.70
N SER A 278 3.64 -3.74 -3.77
CA SER A 278 4.99 -4.26 -4.01
C SER A 278 4.99 -5.71 -4.49
N ASP A 279 4.08 -6.52 -4.00
CA ASP A 279 4.11 -7.99 -4.09
C ASP A 279 5.45 -8.55 -3.55
N THR A 280 5.89 -7.97 -2.44
CA THR A 280 7.11 -8.38 -1.73
C THR A 280 6.83 -8.56 -0.23
N PRO A 281 7.65 -9.34 0.48
CA PRO A 281 8.76 -10.16 0.01
C PRO A 281 8.32 -11.39 -0.78
N THR A 282 8.89 -11.53 -1.99
CA THR A 282 8.70 -12.71 -2.85
C THR A 282 10.05 -13.29 -3.28
N GLY A 283 10.11 -13.96 -4.44
CA GLY A 283 11.38 -14.38 -5.04
C GLY A 283 12.32 -13.23 -5.39
N THR A 284 11.81 -12.01 -5.52
CA THR A 284 12.60 -10.78 -5.76
C THR A 284 13.25 -10.22 -4.49
N GLY A 285 12.91 -10.73 -3.32
CA GLY A 285 13.47 -10.29 -2.04
C GLY A 285 12.57 -9.33 -1.26
N VAL A 286 13.16 -8.66 -0.28
CA VAL A 286 12.56 -7.57 0.49
C VAL A 286 12.85 -6.26 -0.24
N MET A 287 11.82 -5.52 -0.63
CA MET A 287 11.95 -4.28 -1.41
C MET A 287 11.28 -3.09 -0.74
N PRO A 288 11.94 -2.45 0.25
CA PRO A 288 11.37 -1.34 1.02
C PRO A 288 10.93 -0.15 0.16
N LEU A 289 11.60 0.09 -0.96
CA LEU A 289 11.26 1.16 -1.92
C LEU A 289 10.38 0.67 -3.07
N GLY A 290 9.84 -0.55 -3.02
CA GLY A 290 9.14 -1.17 -4.15
C GLY A 290 8.01 -0.30 -4.70
N VAL A 291 7.10 0.14 -3.85
CA VAL A 291 5.97 1.00 -4.26
C VAL A 291 6.46 2.36 -4.78
N LEU A 292 7.37 3.03 -4.05
CA LEU A 292 7.91 4.34 -4.46
C LEU A 292 8.65 4.26 -5.79
N LYS A 293 9.36 3.14 -6.04
CA LYS A 293 10.02 2.90 -7.33
C LYS A 293 8.99 2.68 -8.45
N THR A 294 7.91 1.92 -8.18
CA THR A 294 6.81 1.75 -9.16
C THR A 294 6.18 3.11 -9.52
N ILE A 295 5.99 4.00 -8.53
CA ILE A 295 5.51 5.35 -8.79
C ILE A 295 6.44 6.08 -9.75
N ALA A 296 7.76 6.09 -9.49
CA ALA A 296 8.74 6.75 -10.36
C ALA A 296 8.79 6.14 -11.77
N GLU A 297 8.70 4.81 -11.89
CA GLU A 297 8.68 4.11 -13.19
C GLU A 297 7.42 4.46 -13.99
N LEU A 298 6.24 4.39 -13.39
CA LEU A 298 4.99 4.68 -14.08
C LEU A 298 4.85 6.17 -14.43
N ALA A 299 5.21 7.07 -13.52
CA ALA A 299 5.17 8.50 -13.74
C ALA A 299 6.14 8.98 -14.86
N SER A 300 7.26 8.29 -15.04
CA SER A 300 8.26 8.68 -16.05
C SER A 300 8.11 7.98 -17.40
N LEU A 301 7.44 6.83 -17.44
CA LEU A 301 7.34 5.97 -18.62
C LEU A 301 5.92 5.94 -19.22
N THR A 302 4.97 6.67 -18.63
CA THR A 302 3.60 6.82 -19.14
C THR A 302 3.20 8.29 -19.19
N GLU A 303 2.00 8.57 -19.70
CA GLU A 303 1.41 9.92 -19.72
C GLU A 303 0.65 10.25 -18.42
N ALA A 304 0.72 9.39 -17.40
CA ALA A 304 0.06 9.62 -16.12
C ALA A 304 0.77 10.73 -15.34
N ASP A 305 -0.01 11.69 -14.82
CA ASP A 305 0.53 12.71 -13.92
C ASP A 305 1.16 12.06 -12.67
N PRO A 306 2.36 12.46 -12.24
CA PRO A 306 3.02 11.86 -11.08
C PRO A 306 2.19 11.90 -9.79
N ALA A 307 1.38 12.94 -9.59
CA ALA A 307 0.49 13.06 -8.43
C ALA A 307 -0.68 12.07 -8.52
N LEU A 308 -1.19 11.79 -9.72
CA LEU A 308 -2.17 10.72 -9.95
C LEU A 308 -1.55 9.34 -9.64
N VAL A 309 -0.31 9.10 -10.08
CA VAL A 309 0.38 7.82 -9.79
C VAL A 309 0.62 7.66 -8.28
N TRP A 310 0.93 8.76 -7.57
CA TRP A 310 1.00 8.74 -6.10
C TRP A 310 -0.36 8.42 -5.48
N ALA A 311 -1.44 8.96 -6.01
CA ALA A 311 -2.80 8.67 -5.54
C ALA A 311 -3.16 7.19 -5.70
N TRP A 312 -2.70 6.51 -6.75
CA TRP A 312 -2.89 5.05 -6.90
C TRP A 312 -2.25 4.23 -5.77
N ALA A 313 -1.13 4.70 -5.24
CA ALA A 313 -0.44 4.07 -4.11
C ALA A 313 -0.88 4.61 -2.74
N SER A 314 -1.89 5.46 -2.68
CA SER A 314 -2.36 6.05 -1.42
C SER A 314 -3.89 6.06 -1.35
N GLY A 315 -4.55 7.13 -1.76
CA GLY A 315 -5.98 7.28 -1.61
C GLY A 315 -6.80 6.29 -2.42
N ALA A 316 -6.44 5.98 -3.66
CA ALA A 316 -7.14 4.97 -4.47
C ALA A 316 -7.08 3.58 -3.80
N THR A 317 -5.89 3.19 -3.32
CA THR A 317 -5.75 1.95 -2.55
C THR A 317 -6.59 1.98 -1.28
N ALA A 318 -6.57 3.10 -0.54
CA ALA A 318 -7.34 3.25 0.68
C ALA A 318 -8.86 3.16 0.42
N ASP A 319 -9.35 3.78 -0.64
CA ASP A 319 -10.77 3.73 -1.03
C ASP A 319 -11.21 2.30 -1.37
N VAL A 320 -10.39 1.55 -2.12
CA VAL A 320 -10.69 0.14 -2.47
C VAL A 320 -10.83 -0.72 -1.22
N TYR A 321 -9.98 -0.50 -0.21
CA TYR A 321 -9.96 -1.32 1.01
C TYR A 321 -10.73 -0.72 2.19
N ASP A 322 -11.50 0.36 1.97
CA ASP A 322 -12.29 1.07 2.99
C ASP A 322 -11.43 1.46 4.21
N LEU A 323 -10.28 2.10 3.95
CA LEU A 323 -9.34 2.53 4.97
C LEU A 323 -9.42 4.04 5.21
N GLU A 324 -9.35 4.45 6.47
CA GLU A 324 -9.14 5.87 6.84
C GLU A 324 -7.66 6.24 6.62
N ALA A 325 -7.18 6.23 5.37
CA ALA A 325 -5.77 6.42 5.02
C ALA A 325 -5.61 7.09 3.66
N GLY A 326 -4.37 7.35 3.29
CA GLY A 326 -3.94 7.65 1.93
C GLY A 326 -4.44 8.97 1.35
N LYS A 327 -5.14 9.81 2.13
CA LYS A 327 -5.62 11.13 1.70
C LYS A 327 -5.29 12.22 2.71
N VAL A 328 -4.92 13.39 2.22
CA VAL A 328 -4.78 14.61 3.03
C VAL A 328 -6.13 15.33 3.06
N GLU A 329 -6.95 14.96 4.02
CA GLU A 329 -8.32 15.44 4.18
C GLU A 329 -8.65 15.65 5.68
N LEU A 330 -9.51 16.61 5.98
CA LEU A 330 -9.92 16.89 7.37
C LEU A 330 -10.53 15.66 8.04
N GLY A 331 -10.09 15.39 9.26
CA GLY A 331 -10.53 14.25 10.06
C GLY A 331 -9.80 12.94 9.78
N ARG A 332 -9.03 12.83 8.69
CA ARG A 332 -8.20 11.66 8.39
C ARG A 332 -6.98 11.59 9.31
N PRO A 333 -6.44 10.38 9.58
CA PRO A 333 -5.15 10.23 10.23
C PRO A 333 -4.06 11.02 9.51
N ALA A 334 -3.17 11.66 10.26
CA ALA A 334 -2.02 12.35 9.71
C ALA A 334 -0.89 11.36 9.41
N ASP A 335 -1.14 10.49 8.44
CA ASP A 335 -0.15 9.60 7.83
C ASP A 335 0.43 10.35 6.63
N LEU A 336 1.63 10.92 6.77
CA LEU A 336 2.21 11.87 5.82
C LEU A 336 3.64 11.48 5.44
N VAL A 337 4.01 11.80 4.20
CA VAL A 337 5.39 11.73 3.69
C VAL A 337 5.81 13.13 3.27
N VAL A 338 6.95 13.59 3.78
CA VAL A 338 7.63 14.80 3.30
C VAL A 338 8.78 14.38 2.42
N CYS A 339 8.76 14.83 1.17
CA CYS A 339 9.78 14.44 0.20
C CYS A 339 10.06 15.59 -0.78
N ASP A 340 11.23 15.51 -1.39
CA ASP A 340 11.64 16.47 -2.40
C ASP A 340 12.52 15.79 -3.45
N GLN A 341 12.93 16.52 -4.46
CA GLN A 341 13.90 16.02 -5.43
C GLN A 341 15.14 15.47 -4.69
N PRO A 342 15.72 14.36 -5.14
CA PRO A 342 16.99 13.90 -4.61
C PRO A 342 18.14 14.81 -5.04
N TRP A 343 19.19 14.89 -4.24
CA TRP A 343 20.40 15.63 -4.61
C TRP A 343 20.91 15.18 -5.97
N GLY A 344 21.10 16.14 -6.86
CA GLY A 344 21.61 15.91 -8.22
C GLY A 344 20.54 15.60 -9.27
N SER A 345 19.26 15.48 -8.89
CA SER A 345 18.17 15.41 -9.85
C SER A 345 18.02 16.75 -10.59
N TYR A 346 17.63 16.65 -11.87
CA TYR A 346 17.22 17.79 -12.67
C TYR A 346 15.71 18.05 -12.63
N GLY A 347 14.95 17.21 -11.90
CA GLY A 347 13.52 17.43 -11.66
C GLY A 347 13.33 18.47 -10.54
N GLU A 348 12.36 19.36 -10.68
CA GLU A 348 12.02 20.34 -9.64
C GLU A 348 10.99 19.74 -8.68
N GLY A 349 11.33 19.69 -7.40
CA GLY A 349 10.50 19.07 -6.37
C GLY A 349 10.35 17.56 -6.54
N ALA A 350 9.56 16.92 -5.67
CA ALA A 350 9.33 15.47 -5.74
C ALA A 350 8.57 15.08 -7.03
N VAL A 351 7.59 15.90 -7.45
CA VAL A 351 6.78 15.64 -8.65
C VAL A 351 7.65 15.68 -9.91
N GLY A 352 8.51 16.69 -10.05
CA GLY A 352 9.44 16.78 -11.18
C GLY A 352 10.48 15.67 -11.19
N ALA A 353 10.94 15.21 -10.03
CA ALA A 353 11.84 14.06 -9.90
C ALA A 353 11.14 12.77 -10.36
N LEU A 354 9.91 12.51 -9.90
CA LEU A 354 9.12 11.36 -10.33
C LEU A 354 8.88 11.34 -11.84
N ALA A 355 8.54 12.50 -12.44
CA ALA A 355 8.36 12.62 -13.89
C ALA A 355 9.62 12.27 -14.70
N ARG A 356 10.79 12.30 -14.08
CA ARG A 356 12.08 11.91 -14.69
C ARG A 356 12.51 10.48 -14.35
N GLY A 357 11.74 9.78 -13.53
CA GLY A 357 12.08 8.43 -13.06
C GLY A 357 13.02 8.40 -11.86
N ASP A 358 13.30 9.55 -11.25
CA ASP A 358 14.09 9.63 -10.03
C ASP A 358 13.21 9.31 -8.81
N VAL A 359 13.73 8.49 -7.91
CA VAL A 359 13.10 8.22 -6.61
C VAL A 359 13.32 9.45 -5.73
N PRO A 360 12.25 10.14 -5.26
CA PRO A 360 12.41 11.32 -4.42
C PRO A 360 13.08 11.00 -3.08
N GLY A 361 13.81 11.97 -2.54
CA GLY A 361 14.38 11.90 -1.21
C GLY A 361 13.31 12.13 -0.16
N ILE A 362 13.12 11.20 0.77
CA ILE A 362 12.17 11.35 1.88
C ILE A 362 12.87 12.00 3.08
N SER A 363 12.36 13.16 3.50
CA SER A 363 12.89 13.95 4.63
C SER A 363 12.17 13.62 5.94
N ALA A 364 10.88 13.22 5.90
CA ALA A 364 10.17 12.78 7.07
C ALA A 364 9.01 11.84 6.70
N VAL A 365 8.69 10.93 7.62
CA VAL A 365 7.47 10.11 7.57
C VAL A 365 6.74 10.27 8.91
N LEU A 366 5.46 10.60 8.84
CA LEU A 366 4.56 10.67 9.98
C LEU A 366 3.50 9.57 9.88
N ILE A 367 3.19 8.95 11.02
CA ILE A 367 2.06 8.01 11.14
C ILE A 367 1.25 8.40 12.37
N ASP A 368 -0.05 8.62 12.19
CA ASP A 368 -0.94 9.18 13.22
C ASP A 368 -0.37 10.47 13.84
N GLY A 369 0.24 11.34 13.01
CA GLY A 369 0.84 12.59 13.44
C GLY A 369 2.18 12.49 14.18
N GLU A 370 2.63 11.27 14.48
CA GLU A 370 3.93 11.05 15.10
C GLU A 370 5.03 10.86 14.05
N VAL A 371 6.15 11.55 14.25
CA VAL A 371 7.33 11.40 13.39
C VAL A 371 7.92 10.00 13.60
N ARG A 372 7.99 9.20 12.54
CA ARG A 372 8.52 7.83 12.55
C ARG A 372 9.88 7.70 11.89
N ALA A 373 10.20 8.60 10.97
CA ALA A 373 11.53 8.76 10.40
C ALA A 373 11.79 10.24 10.14
N LEU A 374 12.98 10.71 10.47
CA LEU A 374 13.55 11.99 10.04
C LEU A 374 14.72 11.64 9.14
N THR A 375 14.60 11.89 7.84
CA THR A 375 15.53 11.45 6.81
C THR A 375 15.52 9.92 6.60
N SER A 376 15.03 9.52 5.45
CA SER A 376 15.03 8.11 5.08
C SER A 376 16.47 7.59 4.90
N ARG A 377 16.75 6.42 5.49
CA ARG A 377 18.00 5.69 5.25
C ARG A 377 18.00 4.90 3.93
N ASN A 378 16.83 4.78 3.27
CA ASN A 378 16.67 3.94 2.07
C ASN A 378 16.56 4.76 0.79
N THR A 379 16.13 6.03 0.85
CA THR A 379 16.04 6.91 -0.32
C THR A 379 17.33 7.70 -0.51
N PRO A 380 17.60 8.24 -1.70
CA PRO A 380 18.59 9.29 -1.85
C PRO A 380 18.32 10.46 -0.88
N ALA A 381 19.34 11.22 -0.56
CA ALA A 381 19.18 12.42 0.27
C ALA A 381 18.24 13.43 -0.44
N SER A 382 17.27 13.95 0.31
CA SER A 382 16.38 15.03 -0.15
C SER A 382 17.17 16.35 -0.31
N ALA A 383 16.85 17.12 -1.34
CA ALA A 383 17.41 18.45 -1.52
C ALA A 383 16.97 19.41 -0.41
N THR A 384 15.77 19.23 0.13
CA THR A 384 15.21 20.05 1.20
C THR A 384 15.07 19.23 2.50
N PRO A 385 15.89 19.50 3.52
CA PRO A 385 15.77 18.89 4.83
C PRO A 385 14.57 19.48 5.60
N VAL A 386 13.95 18.67 6.44
CA VAL A 386 12.92 19.11 7.39
C VAL A 386 13.57 19.65 8.66
N VAL A 387 13.00 20.73 9.22
CA VAL A 387 13.39 21.26 10.53
C VAL A 387 12.25 21.06 11.52
N VAL A 388 12.53 20.43 12.66
CA VAL A 388 11.53 20.17 13.70
C VAL A 388 11.81 20.99 14.95
N HIS A 389 10.79 21.68 15.47
CA HIS A 389 10.85 22.46 16.69
C HIS A 389 9.76 22.02 17.69
N PRO A 390 10.11 21.71 18.99
CA PRO A 390 11.48 21.55 19.46
C PRO A 390 12.21 20.43 18.74
N HIS A 391 13.52 20.47 18.73
CA HIS A 391 14.37 19.47 18.07
C HIS A 391 14.01 18.07 18.59
N LEU A 392 13.83 17.13 17.67
CA LEU A 392 13.66 15.72 17.97
C LEU A 392 14.94 14.97 17.55
N ASP A 393 15.38 14.09 18.42
CA ASP A 393 16.35 13.07 18.01
C ASP A 393 15.67 12.13 17.01
N ASP A 394 16.41 11.64 16.01
CA ASP A 394 15.87 10.71 15.03
C ASP A 394 15.36 9.44 15.74
N PRO A 395 14.05 9.16 15.70
CA PRO A 395 13.48 8.02 16.40
C PRO A 395 13.97 6.66 15.88
N CYS A 396 14.58 6.63 14.69
CA CYS A 396 15.17 5.42 14.12
C CYS A 396 16.65 5.21 14.46
N GLY A 397 17.25 6.12 15.25
CA GLY A 397 18.63 6.04 15.70
C GLY A 397 19.63 6.14 14.55
N SER A 398 20.35 7.25 14.50
CA SER A 398 21.47 7.43 13.57
C SER A 398 22.68 6.62 14.03
N GLU A 399 22.68 5.31 13.90
CA GLU A 399 23.94 4.63 13.69
C GLU A 399 24.27 4.77 12.21
N HIS A 400 24.93 5.89 11.90
CA HIS A 400 25.50 6.14 10.60
C HIS A 400 26.52 5.08 10.27
N VAL A 401 26.23 4.29 9.27
CA VAL A 401 27.28 3.77 8.42
C VAL A 401 27.11 4.42 7.05
N CYS A 402 28.02 5.31 6.73
CA CYS A 402 28.23 5.86 5.40
C CYS A 402 28.53 4.76 4.38
#